data_ff9c8de726801b6df6c44323e9306f37
#
_entry.id   ff9c8de726801b6df6c44323e9306f37
#
_cell.length_a   1.000
_cell.length_b   1.000
_cell.length_c   1.000
_cell.angle_alpha   90.00
_cell.angle_beta   90.00
_cell.angle_gamma   90.00
#
_symmetry.space_group_name_H-M   'P 1'
#
loop_
_entity.id
_entity.type
_entity.pdbx_description
1 polymer ?
#
loop_
_entity_poly.entity_id
_entity_poly.type
_entity_poly.pdbx_seq_one_letter_code
_entity_poly.pdbx_strand_id
1 'polypeptide(L)'
;LRILTLFFKNMYVRKEALLSSQIEGTQCTLDDILNPFAEENTNLNVSDVVNYIRAEEFAIDRLQTLPLCNRLIKETHAVLMEGVRGQEKNPGEFRYSQNWIGGQGSTLRNARYIPPNPEDMINAMSDLEKYMNGEDSLDPLIQAALIHYQFETTHPFLDGNGRVGRLLITLFLMEKEILSTPSVYISYFLKMNRIEYYDRMTQVRKTGDYEQWILFFLQALSDSAEDAIQT
;
A
#
# COMPACT_ATOMS: atom_id res chain seq x y z
N LEU A 1 0.19 -27.08 -15.47
CA LEU A 1 1.07 -26.02 -14.95
C LEU A 1 0.37 -24.65 -14.93
N ARG A 2 -0.14 -24.13 -16.04
CA ARG A 2 -0.80 -22.80 -16.14
C ARG A 2 -1.95 -22.57 -15.14
N ILE A 3 -2.78 -23.57 -14.88
CA ILE A 3 -3.92 -23.47 -13.95
C ILE A 3 -3.42 -23.34 -12.49
N LEU A 4 -2.41 -24.12 -12.12
CA LEU A 4 -1.79 -24.05 -10.79
C LEU A 4 -1.13 -22.68 -10.56
N THR A 5 -0.38 -22.18 -11.54
CA THR A 5 0.25 -20.84 -11.45
C THR A 5 -0.79 -19.73 -11.28
N LEU A 6 -1.92 -19.80 -11.99
CA LEU A 6 -3.02 -18.84 -11.86
C LEU A 6 -3.69 -18.94 -10.48
N PHE A 7 -3.87 -20.16 -9.96
CA PHE A 7 -4.45 -20.39 -8.65
C PHE A 7 -3.56 -19.79 -7.54
N PHE A 8 -2.24 -20.07 -7.56
CA PHE A 8 -1.30 -19.51 -6.59
C PHE A 8 -1.24 -17.98 -6.66
N LYS A 9 -1.18 -17.41 -7.87
CA LYS A 9 -1.23 -15.95 -8.06
C LYS A 9 -2.46 -15.35 -7.37
N ASN A 10 -3.64 -15.90 -7.59
CA ASN A 10 -4.88 -15.41 -6.97
C ASN A 10 -4.86 -15.55 -5.44
N MET A 11 -4.22 -16.57 -4.90
CA MET A 11 -4.10 -16.75 -3.46
C MET A 11 -3.17 -15.71 -2.82
N TYR A 12 -2.07 -15.35 -3.47
CA TYR A 12 -1.16 -14.30 -2.96
C TYR A 12 -1.81 -12.94 -2.97
N VAL A 13 -2.48 -12.56 -4.06
CA VAL A 13 -3.27 -11.33 -4.16
C VAL A 13 -4.31 -11.24 -3.02
N ARG A 14 -5.05 -12.32 -2.78
CA ARG A 14 -6.06 -12.37 -1.70
C ARG A 14 -5.44 -12.28 -0.30
N LYS A 15 -4.30 -12.94 -0.07
CA LYS A 15 -3.56 -12.86 1.20
C LYS A 15 -3.05 -11.44 1.43
N GLU A 16 -2.42 -10.82 0.42
CA GLU A 16 -1.93 -9.43 0.52
C GLU A 16 -3.09 -8.46 0.82
N ALA A 17 -4.17 -8.54 0.05
CA ALA A 17 -5.36 -7.70 0.23
C ALA A 17 -5.94 -7.81 1.65
N LEU A 18 -6.07 -9.04 2.15
CA LEU A 18 -6.58 -9.33 3.49
C LEU A 18 -5.65 -8.75 4.57
N LEU A 19 -4.36 -9.06 4.50
CA LEU A 19 -3.39 -8.67 5.52
C LEU A 19 -3.16 -7.17 5.53
N SER A 20 -3.08 -6.55 4.35
CA SER A 20 -2.99 -5.10 4.19
C SER A 20 -4.19 -4.39 4.81
N SER A 21 -5.40 -4.87 4.55
CA SER A 21 -6.62 -4.30 5.14
C SER A 21 -6.70 -4.53 6.66
N GLN A 22 -6.21 -5.67 7.15
CA GLN A 22 -6.16 -5.96 8.60
C GLN A 22 -5.17 -5.08 9.35
N ILE A 23 -4.08 -4.59 8.72
CA ILE A 23 -3.20 -3.57 9.32
C ILE A 23 -4.00 -2.30 9.66
N GLU A 24 -4.96 -1.93 8.80
CA GLU A 24 -5.85 -0.78 8.97
C GLU A 24 -7.06 -1.06 9.89
N GLY A 25 -7.18 -2.28 10.41
CA GLY A 25 -8.20 -2.64 11.39
C GLY A 25 -9.44 -3.32 10.81
N THR A 26 -9.44 -3.68 9.53
CA THR A 26 -10.51 -4.46 8.90
C THR A 26 -10.60 -5.84 9.56
N GLN A 27 -11.83 -6.25 9.94
CA GLN A 27 -12.11 -7.54 10.57
C GLN A 27 -12.72 -8.48 9.51
N CYS A 28 -11.86 -9.23 8.83
CA CYS A 28 -12.23 -10.17 7.78
C CYS A 28 -11.32 -11.40 7.86
N THR A 29 -11.83 -12.57 7.51
CA THR A 29 -11.07 -13.82 7.47
C THR A 29 -10.78 -14.23 6.03
N LEU A 30 -9.88 -15.21 5.84
CA LEU A 30 -9.58 -15.73 4.51
C LEU A 30 -10.80 -16.47 3.94
N ASP A 31 -11.56 -17.18 4.78
CA ASP A 31 -12.77 -17.91 4.36
C ASP A 31 -13.84 -16.95 3.81
N ASP A 32 -13.97 -15.74 4.40
CA ASP A 32 -14.88 -14.71 3.89
C ASP A 32 -14.51 -14.28 2.47
N ILE A 33 -13.20 -14.21 2.15
CA ILE A 33 -12.69 -13.78 0.84
C ILE A 33 -12.67 -14.92 -0.19
N LEU A 34 -12.56 -16.16 0.27
CA LEU A 34 -12.61 -17.34 -0.61
C LEU A 34 -14.05 -17.74 -0.95
N ASN A 35 -15.04 -17.17 -0.27
CA ASN A 35 -16.44 -17.39 -0.59
C ASN A 35 -16.73 -16.93 -2.03
N PRO A 36 -17.34 -17.79 -2.89
CA PRO A 36 -17.71 -17.41 -4.25
C PRO A 36 -18.62 -16.17 -4.37
N PHE A 37 -19.34 -15.85 -3.30
CA PHE A 37 -20.23 -14.68 -3.21
C PHE A 37 -19.62 -13.51 -2.41
N ALA A 38 -18.31 -13.48 -2.23
CA ALA A 38 -17.64 -12.41 -1.47
C ALA A 38 -17.92 -11.02 -2.07
N GLU A 39 -18.07 -10.90 -3.39
CA GLU A 39 -18.38 -9.64 -4.06
C GLU A 39 -19.82 -9.13 -3.81
N GLU A 40 -20.74 -10.03 -3.47
CA GLU A 40 -22.13 -9.71 -3.14
C GLU A 40 -22.31 -9.46 -1.63
N ASN A 41 -21.23 -9.62 -0.85
CA ASN A 41 -21.28 -9.50 0.60
C ASN A 41 -21.43 -8.03 1.04
N THR A 42 -22.47 -7.74 1.79
CA THR A 42 -22.74 -6.38 2.31
C THR A 42 -21.92 -6.01 3.55
N ASN A 43 -21.10 -6.91 4.07
CA ASN A 43 -20.20 -6.61 5.17
C ASN A 43 -19.04 -5.72 4.68
N LEU A 44 -18.98 -4.50 5.19
CA LEU A 44 -17.95 -3.51 4.80
C LEU A 44 -16.52 -4.00 5.01
N ASN A 45 -16.27 -4.90 5.97
CA ASN A 45 -14.93 -5.49 6.14
C ASN A 45 -14.57 -6.41 4.97
N VAL A 46 -15.52 -7.18 4.43
CA VAL A 46 -15.30 -8.01 3.22
C VAL A 46 -15.14 -7.11 2.01
N SER A 47 -16.00 -6.09 1.86
CA SER A 47 -15.93 -5.13 0.76
C SER A 47 -14.60 -4.38 0.72
N ASP A 48 -14.02 -4.01 1.88
CA ASP A 48 -12.70 -3.38 1.97
C ASP A 48 -11.61 -4.25 1.32
N VAL A 49 -11.65 -5.57 1.54
CA VAL A 49 -10.66 -6.52 0.98
C VAL A 49 -10.93 -6.80 -0.49
N VAL A 50 -12.18 -6.98 -0.88
CA VAL A 50 -12.58 -7.17 -2.29
C VAL A 50 -12.16 -5.96 -3.12
N ASN A 51 -12.37 -4.75 -2.62
CA ASN A 51 -11.95 -3.54 -3.31
C ASN A 51 -10.43 -3.41 -3.42
N TYR A 52 -9.67 -3.89 -2.42
CA TYR A 52 -8.21 -3.95 -2.55
C TYR A 52 -7.81 -4.85 -3.73
N ILE A 53 -8.41 -6.03 -3.85
CA ILE A 53 -8.14 -6.96 -4.96
C ILE A 53 -8.47 -6.30 -6.31
N ARG A 54 -9.65 -5.66 -6.41
CA ARG A 54 -10.05 -4.92 -7.63
C ARG A 54 -9.10 -3.77 -7.96
N ALA A 55 -8.67 -3.03 -6.93
CA ALA A 55 -7.73 -1.91 -7.10
C ALA A 55 -6.36 -2.40 -7.59
N GLU A 56 -5.87 -3.53 -7.06
CA GLU A 56 -4.62 -4.15 -7.50
C GLU A 56 -4.72 -4.63 -8.96
N GLU A 57 -5.77 -5.37 -9.32
CA GLU A 57 -6.01 -5.83 -10.68
C GLU A 57 -6.13 -4.66 -11.66
N PHE A 58 -6.91 -3.64 -11.30
CA PHE A 58 -7.05 -2.40 -12.08
C PHE A 58 -5.69 -1.72 -12.29
N ALA A 59 -4.90 -1.54 -11.24
CA ALA A 59 -3.62 -0.86 -11.31
C ALA A 59 -2.60 -1.62 -12.17
N ILE A 60 -2.55 -2.96 -12.06
CA ILE A 60 -1.68 -3.81 -12.86
C ILE A 60 -2.06 -3.75 -14.36
N ASP A 61 -3.35 -3.79 -14.67
CA ASP A 61 -3.82 -3.63 -16.05
C ASP A 61 -3.48 -2.22 -16.58
N ARG A 62 -3.67 -1.22 -15.76
CA ARG A 62 -3.41 0.17 -16.11
C ARG A 62 -1.94 0.48 -16.33
N LEU A 63 -1.00 -0.19 -15.63
CA LEU A 63 0.44 -0.11 -15.85
C LEU A 63 0.88 -0.50 -17.27
N GLN A 64 0.07 -1.26 -18.02
CA GLN A 64 0.38 -1.58 -19.41
C GLN A 64 0.33 -0.35 -20.34
N THR A 65 -0.35 0.71 -19.92
CA THR A 65 -0.63 1.91 -20.75
C THR A 65 -0.27 3.23 -20.08
N LEU A 66 -0.02 3.21 -18.79
CA LEU A 66 0.28 4.39 -17.99
C LEU A 66 1.42 4.06 -17.01
N PRO A 67 2.51 4.85 -16.97
CA PRO A 67 3.57 4.64 -15.99
C PRO A 67 3.06 4.87 -14.57
N LEU A 68 3.82 4.40 -13.58
CA LEU A 68 3.51 4.63 -12.18
C LEU A 68 3.62 6.12 -11.85
N CYS A 69 2.48 6.78 -11.79
CA CYS A 69 2.36 8.24 -11.63
C CYS A 69 1.20 8.61 -10.71
N ASN A 70 1.12 9.87 -10.33
CA ASN A 70 0.06 10.39 -9.47
C ASN A 70 -1.34 10.14 -10.03
N ARG A 71 -1.50 10.15 -11.35
CA ARG A 71 -2.77 9.81 -11.99
C ARG A 71 -3.16 8.37 -11.73
N LEU A 72 -2.24 7.41 -11.93
CA LEU A 72 -2.50 6.00 -11.65
C LEU A 72 -2.81 5.76 -10.17
N ILE A 73 -2.03 6.39 -9.27
CA ILE A 73 -2.27 6.32 -7.81
C ILE A 73 -3.68 6.82 -7.46
N LYS A 74 -4.13 7.92 -8.03
CA LYS A 74 -5.48 8.48 -7.81
C LYS A 74 -6.56 7.58 -8.37
N GLU A 75 -6.42 7.08 -9.60
CA GLU A 75 -7.37 6.15 -10.23
C GLU A 75 -7.48 4.85 -9.40
N THR A 76 -6.37 4.30 -8.92
CA THR A 76 -6.33 3.11 -8.06
C THR A 76 -7.02 3.37 -6.71
N HIS A 77 -6.76 4.52 -6.09
CA HIS A 77 -7.43 4.92 -4.85
C HIS A 77 -8.94 5.04 -5.02
N ALA A 78 -9.42 5.55 -6.17
CA ALA A 78 -10.85 5.64 -6.45
C ALA A 78 -11.52 4.26 -6.43
N VAL A 79 -10.90 3.26 -7.07
CA VAL A 79 -11.39 1.87 -7.06
C VAL A 79 -11.34 1.28 -5.65
N LEU A 80 -10.25 1.50 -4.92
CA LEU A 80 -10.06 1.01 -3.55
C LEU A 80 -11.17 1.49 -2.60
N MET A 81 -11.64 2.72 -2.76
CA MET A 81 -12.59 3.37 -1.84
C MET A 81 -14.04 3.34 -2.33
N GLU A 82 -14.34 2.62 -3.41
CA GLU A 82 -15.70 2.54 -3.97
C GLU A 82 -16.65 1.78 -3.04
N GLY A 83 -17.73 2.43 -2.60
CA GLY A 83 -18.80 1.79 -1.81
C GLY A 83 -18.42 1.28 -0.42
N VAL A 84 -17.23 1.65 0.10
CA VAL A 84 -16.71 1.22 1.41
C VAL A 84 -16.62 2.38 2.40
N ARG A 85 -16.15 2.07 3.62
CA ARG A 85 -15.88 3.10 4.64
C ARG A 85 -14.90 4.13 4.10
N GLY A 86 -15.21 5.42 4.28
CA GLY A 86 -14.39 6.52 3.76
C GLY A 86 -14.76 6.95 2.34
N GLN A 87 -15.79 6.39 1.72
CA GLN A 87 -16.30 6.84 0.42
C GLN A 87 -16.64 8.34 0.42
N GLU A 88 -17.04 8.91 1.54
CA GLU A 88 -17.29 10.34 1.71
C GLU A 88 -16.02 11.20 1.76
N LYS A 89 -14.83 10.59 1.74
CA LYS A 89 -13.53 11.25 1.85
C LYS A 89 -12.84 11.47 0.50
N ASN A 90 -13.61 11.77 -0.53
CA ASN A 90 -13.16 12.11 -1.88
C ASN A 90 -12.25 11.03 -2.52
N PRO A 91 -12.76 9.82 -2.82
CA PRO A 91 -12.02 8.79 -3.52
C PRO A 91 -11.36 9.30 -4.80
N GLY A 92 -10.10 8.95 -5.00
CA GLY A 92 -9.35 9.36 -6.19
C GLY A 92 -8.80 10.79 -6.16
N GLU A 93 -9.03 11.55 -5.09
CA GLU A 93 -8.53 12.92 -4.99
C GLU A 93 -7.56 13.10 -3.82
N PHE A 94 -6.45 13.81 -4.07
CA PHE A 94 -5.57 14.24 -3.00
C PHE A 94 -6.29 15.20 -2.07
N ARG A 95 -5.99 15.12 -0.79
CA ARG A 95 -6.61 15.95 0.23
C ARG A 95 -6.31 17.44 0.03
N TYR A 96 -7.27 18.25 0.31
CA TYR A 96 -7.16 19.71 0.36
C TYR A 96 -7.23 20.25 1.80
N SER A 97 -7.32 19.36 2.79
CA SER A 97 -7.34 19.71 4.21
C SER A 97 -6.22 18.98 4.96
N GLN A 98 -5.89 19.51 6.14
CA GLN A 98 -4.93 18.85 7.03
C GLN A 98 -5.54 17.57 7.58
N ASN A 99 -4.78 16.47 7.51
CA ASN A 99 -5.08 15.21 8.17
C ASN A 99 -4.01 14.91 9.25
N TRP A 100 -4.23 13.84 9.99
CA TRP A 100 -3.29 13.35 11.00
C TRP A 100 -3.40 11.85 11.15
N ILE A 101 -2.33 11.23 11.66
CA ILE A 101 -2.27 9.82 11.99
C ILE A 101 -2.27 9.66 13.51
N GLY A 102 -3.19 8.85 14.03
CA GLY A 102 -3.31 8.59 15.45
C GLY A 102 -4.32 7.49 15.75
N GLY A 103 -4.45 7.12 17.03
CA GLY A 103 -5.46 6.16 17.47
C GLY A 103 -6.87 6.71 17.39
N GLN A 104 -7.84 5.86 17.65
CA GLN A 104 -9.26 6.25 17.68
C GLN A 104 -9.50 7.45 18.63
N GLY A 105 -10.18 8.47 18.14
CA GLY A 105 -10.43 9.71 18.89
C GLY A 105 -9.25 10.68 18.95
N SER A 106 -8.16 10.43 18.22
CA SER A 106 -7.06 11.39 18.11
C SER A 106 -7.48 12.64 17.34
N THR A 107 -6.83 13.73 17.69
CA THR A 107 -6.99 15.06 17.08
C THR A 107 -5.61 15.57 16.66
N LEU A 108 -5.55 16.69 15.94
CA LEU A 108 -4.27 17.37 15.63
C LEU A 108 -3.38 17.62 16.85
N ARG A 109 -3.98 17.78 18.06
CA ARG A 109 -3.23 18.10 19.30
C ARG A 109 -2.51 16.91 19.90
N ASN A 110 -3.01 15.68 19.67
CA ASN A 110 -2.49 14.44 20.23
C ASN A 110 -2.21 13.37 19.17
N ALA A 111 -2.09 13.78 17.94
CA ALA A 111 -1.75 12.91 16.84
C ALA A 111 -0.34 12.31 17.01
N ARG A 112 -0.19 11.05 16.61
CA ARG A 112 1.13 10.38 16.55
C ARG A 112 2.02 11.02 15.48
N TYR A 113 1.41 11.43 14.36
CA TYR A 113 2.09 12.10 13.27
C TYR A 113 1.14 13.07 12.57
N ILE A 114 1.66 14.23 12.17
CA ILE A 114 0.97 15.22 11.36
C ILE A 114 1.71 15.31 10.03
N PRO A 115 1.11 14.82 8.93
CA PRO A 115 1.67 14.91 7.59
C PRO A 115 1.85 16.38 7.11
N PRO A 116 2.58 16.63 6.03
CA PRO A 116 2.70 17.96 5.44
C PRO A 116 1.35 18.61 5.19
N ASN A 117 1.30 19.94 5.17
CA ASN A 117 0.09 20.66 4.75
C ASN A 117 -0.26 20.33 3.28
N PRO A 118 -1.47 20.67 2.78
CA PRO A 118 -1.90 20.28 1.44
C PRO A 118 -0.99 20.80 0.31
N GLU A 119 -0.42 21.99 0.42
CA GLU A 119 0.47 22.54 -0.61
C GLU A 119 1.80 21.78 -0.65
N ASP A 120 2.44 21.58 0.49
CA ASP A 120 3.66 20.81 0.60
C ASP A 120 3.45 19.33 0.21
N MET A 121 2.26 18.79 0.51
CA MET A 121 1.86 17.44 0.10
C MET A 121 1.83 17.30 -1.43
N ILE A 122 1.23 18.26 -2.14
CA ILE A 122 1.18 18.25 -3.61
C ILE A 122 2.59 18.29 -4.20
N ASN A 123 3.46 19.14 -3.65
CA ASN A 123 4.86 19.25 -4.08
C ASN A 123 5.59 17.93 -3.81
N ALA A 124 5.45 17.34 -2.63
CA ALA A 124 6.05 16.06 -2.27
C ALA A 124 5.59 14.91 -3.17
N MET A 125 4.29 14.87 -3.53
CA MET A 125 3.77 13.87 -4.48
C MET A 125 4.28 14.08 -5.89
N SER A 126 4.47 15.33 -6.33
CA SER A 126 5.10 15.64 -7.63
C SER A 126 6.56 15.17 -7.66
N ASP A 127 7.29 15.39 -6.57
CA ASP A 127 8.69 14.97 -6.48
C ASP A 127 8.82 13.44 -6.37
N LEU A 128 7.89 12.78 -5.64
CA LEU A 128 7.81 11.32 -5.60
C LEU A 128 7.56 10.73 -6.99
N GLU A 129 6.66 11.31 -7.79
CA GLU A 129 6.41 10.88 -9.17
C GLU A 129 7.65 11.01 -10.03
N LYS A 130 8.38 12.13 -9.95
CA LYS A 130 9.66 12.32 -10.66
C LYS A 130 10.68 11.27 -10.24
N TYR A 131 10.75 10.96 -8.93
CA TYR A 131 11.66 9.96 -8.41
C TYR A 131 11.34 8.56 -8.94
N MET A 132 10.08 8.15 -8.93
CA MET A 132 9.64 6.84 -9.44
C MET A 132 9.97 6.64 -10.92
N ASN A 133 9.88 7.73 -11.73
CA ASN A 133 10.08 7.69 -13.18
C ASN A 133 11.49 8.14 -13.61
N GLY A 134 12.30 8.60 -12.68
CA GLY A 134 13.68 9.04 -12.96
C GLY A 134 14.66 7.87 -13.05
N GLU A 135 15.85 8.17 -13.58
CA GLU A 135 17.00 7.28 -13.48
C GLU A 135 17.65 7.44 -12.09
N ASP A 136 17.89 6.33 -11.40
CA ASP A 136 18.61 6.29 -10.13
C ASP A 136 19.63 5.15 -10.16
N SER A 137 20.76 5.35 -9.47
CA SER A 137 21.80 4.34 -9.28
C SER A 137 21.52 3.36 -8.15
N LEU A 138 20.48 3.62 -7.33
CA LEU A 138 20.08 2.75 -6.24
C LEU A 138 19.39 1.50 -6.77
N ASP A 139 19.60 0.39 -6.05
CA ASP A 139 18.87 -0.85 -6.30
C ASP A 139 17.36 -0.63 -6.20
N PRO A 140 16.53 -1.18 -7.13
CA PRO A 140 15.07 -1.02 -7.10
C PRO A 140 14.40 -1.46 -5.79
N LEU A 141 14.96 -2.41 -5.05
CA LEU A 141 14.43 -2.81 -3.73
C LEU A 141 14.61 -1.70 -2.69
N ILE A 142 15.75 -1.00 -2.75
CA ILE A 142 16.02 0.18 -1.91
C ILE A 142 15.10 1.34 -2.33
N GLN A 143 14.93 1.57 -3.62
CA GLN A 143 14.00 2.58 -4.14
C GLN A 143 12.57 2.31 -3.65
N ALA A 144 12.11 1.05 -3.69
CA ALA A 144 10.79 0.67 -3.17
C ALA A 144 10.61 1.02 -1.68
N ALA A 145 11.65 0.80 -0.87
CA ALA A 145 11.64 1.19 0.55
C ALA A 145 11.48 2.70 0.73
N LEU A 146 12.22 3.50 -0.05
CA LEU A 146 12.16 4.96 -0.01
C LEU A 146 10.84 5.52 -0.52
N ILE A 147 10.31 4.95 -1.61
CA ILE A 147 9.01 5.32 -2.19
C ILE A 147 7.90 5.06 -1.18
N HIS A 148 7.88 3.88 -0.58
CA HIS A 148 6.86 3.53 0.41
C HIS A 148 6.94 4.45 1.64
N TYR A 149 8.14 4.69 2.19
CA TYR A 149 8.34 5.63 3.29
C TYR A 149 7.84 7.04 2.95
N GLN A 150 8.21 7.55 1.77
CA GLN A 150 7.84 8.90 1.34
C GLN A 150 6.33 9.03 1.15
N PHE A 151 5.69 8.05 0.52
CA PHE A 151 4.24 8.04 0.35
C PHE A 151 3.49 8.04 1.69
N GLU A 152 3.88 7.15 2.61
CA GLU A 152 3.28 7.07 3.95
C GLU A 152 3.52 8.34 4.77
N THR A 153 4.67 8.99 4.59
CA THR A 153 5.00 10.26 5.26
C THR A 153 4.20 11.42 4.65
N THR A 154 4.03 11.46 3.35
CA THR A 154 3.25 12.49 2.64
C THR A 154 1.75 12.35 2.93
N HIS A 155 1.24 11.12 3.03
CA HIS A 155 -0.14 10.76 3.39
C HIS A 155 -1.18 11.55 2.59
N PRO A 156 -1.19 11.38 1.24
CA PRO A 156 -1.86 12.31 0.33
C PRO A 156 -3.40 12.22 0.31
N PHE A 157 -3.99 11.16 0.83
CA PHE A 157 -5.44 10.98 0.87
C PHE A 157 -6.03 11.21 2.28
N LEU A 158 -7.33 11.40 2.36
CA LEU A 158 -8.03 11.49 3.65
C LEU A 158 -8.21 10.11 4.32
N ASP A 159 -8.18 9.03 3.54
CA ASP A 159 -8.25 7.63 4.00
C ASP A 159 -7.56 6.72 2.98
N GLY A 160 -7.34 5.43 3.30
CA GLY A 160 -6.81 4.44 2.37
C GLY A 160 -5.30 4.55 2.05
N ASN A 161 -4.57 5.51 2.65
CA ASN A 161 -3.14 5.71 2.37
C ASN A 161 -2.32 4.44 2.60
N GLY A 162 -2.46 3.79 3.75
CA GLY A 162 -1.69 2.59 4.06
C GLY A 162 -1.91 1.45 3.05
N ARG A 163 -3.15 1.25 2.60
CA ARG A 163 -3.46 0.23 1.57
C ARG A 163 -2.83 0.59 0.22
N VAL A 164 -2.96 1.84 -0.22
CA VAL A 164 -2.33 2.32 -1.46
C VAL A 164 -0.81 2.28 -1.35
N GLY A 165 -0.23 2.72 -0.23
CA GLY A 165 1.21 2.71 -0.01
C GLY A 165 1.84 1.31 -0.09
N ARG A 166 1.16 0.29 0.43
CA ARG A 166 1.61 -1.11 0.30
C ARG A 166 1.42 -1.64 -1.11
N LEU A 167 0.31 -1.32 -1.77
CA LEU A 167 0.10 -1.68 -3.16
C LEU A 167 1.15 -1.03 -4.08
N LEU A 168 1.56 0.19 -3.79
CA LEU A 168 2.58 0.91 -4.54
C LEU A 168 3.93 0.18 -4.57
N ILE A 169 4.27 -0.58 -3.51
CA ILE A 169 5.48 -1.44 -3.48
C ILE A 169 5.42 -2.47 -4.61
N THR A 170 4.33 -3.23 -4.68
CA THR A 170 4.12 -4.26 -5.71
C THR A 170 4.15 -3.66 -7.11
N LEU A 171 3.43 -2.56 -7.32
CA LEU A 171 3.35 -1.90 -8.63
C LEU A 171 4.71 -1.38 -9.09
N PHE A 172 5.49 -0.77 -8.19
CA PHE A 172 6.83 -0.29 -8.51
C PHE A 172 7.78 -1.44 -8.88
N LEU A 173 7.79 -2.52 -8.11
CA LEU A 173 8.62 -3.68 -8.41
C LEU A 173 8.20 -4.39 -9.70
N MET A 174 6.92 -4.37 -10.07
CA MET A 174 6.44 -4.86 -11.35
C MET A 174 6.86 -3.94 -12.51
N GLU A 175 6.76 -2.62 -12.36
CA GLU A 175 7.20 -1.66 -13.37
C GLU A 175 8.71 -1.74 -13.63
N LYS A 176 9.51 -2.03 -12.58
CA LYS A 176 10.96 -2.27 -12.71
C LYS A 176 11.31 -3.70 -13.14
N GLU A 177 10.32 -4.51 -13.53
CA GLU A 177 10.50 -5.90 -13.97
C GLU A 177 11.18 -6.83 -12.95
N ILE A 178 11.21 -6.43 -11.65
CA ILE A 178 11.68 -7.29 -10.55
C ILE A 178 10.64 -8.38 -10.25
N LEU A 179 9.36 -8.03 -10.32
CA LEU A 179 8.25 -8.95 -10.19
C LEU A 179 7.51 -9.08 -11.52
N SER A 180 7.35 -10.30 -12.02
CA SER A 180 6.51 -10.57 -13.20
C SER A 180 5.02 -10.70 -12.85
N THR A 181 4.72 -10.95 -11.58
CA THR A 181 3.35 -11.09 -11.04
C THR A 181 3.32 -10.59 -9.60
N PRO A 182 2.17 -10.20 -9.04
CA PRO A 182 2.04 -9.79 -7.64
C PRO A 182 2.11 -11.02 -6.72
N SER A 183 3.32 -11.56 -6.55
CA SER A 183 3.59 -12.82 -5.82
C SER A 183 4.22 -12.61 -4.44
N VAL A 184 4.50 -11.36 -4.05
CA VAL A 184 5.08 -11.03 -2.74
C VAL A 184 4.02 -10.32 -1.90
N TYR A 185 3.71 -10.87 -0.73
CA TYR A 185 2.76 -10.28 0.22
C TYR A 185 3.48 -9.75 1.46
N ILE A 186 4.12 -8.60 1.28
CA ILE A 186 4.88 -7.91 2.33
C ILE A 186 4.02 -7.58 3.56
N SER A 187 2.71 -7.43 3.39
CA SER A 187 1.79 -7.08 4.48
C SER A 187 1.74 -8.13 5.59
N TYR A 188 2.13 -9.39 5.32
CA TYR A 188 2.26 -10.38 6.40
C TYR A 188 3.33 -9.98 7.40
N PHE A 189 4.54 -9.71 6.91
CA PHE A 189 5.66 -9.29 7.76
C PHE A 189 5.35 -7.95 8.47
N LEU A 190 4.85 -6.97 7.74
CA LEU A 190 4.51 -5.66 8.29
C LEU A 190 3.43 -5.74 9.37
N LYS A 191 2.44 -6.62 9.22
CA LYS A 191 1.40 -6.86 10.21
C LYS A 191 1.95 -7.52 11.48
N MET A 192 2.77 -8.55 11.33
CA MET A 192 3.39 -9.26 12.45
C MET A 192 4.35 -8.35 13.23
N ASN A 193 5.00 -7.41 12.56
CA ASN A 193 5.94 -6.45 13.14
C ASN A 193 5.37 -5.03 13.17
N ARG A 194 4.03 -4.87 13.32
CA ARG A 194 3.32 -3.61 13.13
C ARG A 194 3.85 -2.45 14.00
N ILE A 195 4.21 -2.71 15.24
CA ILE A 195 4.75 -1.69 16.15
C ILE A 195 6.11 -1.23 15.61
N GLU A 196 7.00 -2.15 15.29
CA GLU A 196 8.32 -1.84 14.76
C GLU A 196 8.24 -1.10 13.42
N TYR A 197 7.35 -1.53 12.52
CA TYR A 197 7.09 -0.88 11.23
C TYR A 197 6.82 0.63 11.39
N TYR A 198 5.91 1.01 12.27
CA TYR A 198 5.62 2.42 12.52
C TYR A 198 6.72 3.15 13.30
N ASP A 199 7.42 2.46 14.19
CA ASP A 199 8.52 3.04 14.95
C ASP A 199 9.74 3.31 14.07
N ARG A 200 10.06 2.42 13.12
CA ARG A 200 11.12 2.63 12.12
C ARG A 200 10.86 3.86 11.25
N MET A 201 9.65 4.03 10.72
CA MET A 201 9.27 5.25 9.99
C MET A 201 9.34 6.50 10.87
N THR A 202 8.93 6.40 12.14
CA THR A 202 9.02 7.51 13.09
C THR A 202 10.48 7.89 13.37
N GLN A 203 11.37 6.90 13.46
CA GLN A 203 12.80 7.12 13.66
C GLN A 203 13.42 7.90 12.50
N VAL A 204 13.12 7.53 11.26
CA VAL A 204 13.57 8.29 10.07
C VAL A 204 13.13 9.75 10.17
N ARG A 205 11.87 10.02 10.50
CA ARG A 205 11.33 11.39 10.63
C ARG A 205 12.05 12.21 11.70
N LYS A 206 12.53 11.57 12.77
CA LYS A 206 13.19 12.25 13.90
C LYS A 206 14.69 12.46 13.70
N THR A 207 15.36 11.52 13.06
CA THR A 207 16.83 11.45 13.03
C THR A 207 17.43 11.50 11.64
N GLY A 208 16.64 11.26 10.59
CA GLY A 208 17.13 11.09 9.22
C GLY A 208 17.84 9.75 8.99
N ASP A 209 17.75 8.80 9.92
CA ASP A 209 18.35 7.48 9.80
C ASP A 209 17.50 6.59 8.87
N TYR A 210 17.77 6.66 7.57
CA TYR A 210 17.13 5.82 6.56
C TYR A 210 17.68 4.39 6.54
N GLU A 211 18.93 4.16 6.98
CA GLU A 211 19.56 2.84 6.90
C GLU A 211 18.75 1.80 7.69
N GLN A 212 18.38 2.11 8.92
CA GLN A 212 17.59 1.19 9.76
C GLN A 212 16.19 0.89 9.18
N TRP A 213 15.60 1.83 8.44
CA TRP A 213 14.34 1.63 7.73
C TRP A 213 14.53 0.71 6.51
N ILE A 214 15.55 1.00 5.70
CA ILE A 214 15.86 0.20 4.50
C ILE A 214 16.16 -1.25 4.89
N LEU A 215 16.98 -1.49 5.91
CA LEU A 215 17.29 -2.83 6.40
C LEU A 215 16.04 -3.58 6.86
N PHE A 216 15.16 -2.93 7.62
CA PHE A 216 13.88 -3.50 8.04
C PHE A 216 12.99 -3.85 6.84
N PHE A 217 12.91 -2.97 5.86
CA PHE A 217 12.08 -3.18 4.67
C PHE A 217 12.63 -4.30 3.78
N LEU A 218 13.94 -4.35 3.58
CA LEU A 218 14.59 -5.43 2.82
C LEU A 218 14.41 -6.79 3.52
N GLN A 219 14.47 -6.84 4.85
CA GLN A 219 14.15 -8.06 5.60
C GLN A 219 12.69 -8.48 5.35
N ALA A 220 11.75 -7.53 5.35
CA ALA A 220 10.36 -7.80 5.06
C ALA A 220 10.15 -8.39 3.64
N LEU A 221 10.85 -7.85 2.64
CA LEU A 221 10.83 -8.39 1.28
C LEU A 221 11.45 -9.78 1.19
N SER A 222 12.60 -9.99 1.85
CA SER A 222 13.30 -11.30 1.88
C SER A 222 12.40 -12.38 2.47
N ASP A 223 11.86 -12.15 3.67
CA ASP A 223 11.02 -13.12 4.36
C ASP A 223 9.74 -13.43 3.56
N SER A 224 9.16 -12.40 2.92
CA SER A 224 7.97 -12.57 2.07
C SER A 224 8.28 -13.36 0.80
N ALA A 225 9.46 -13.15 0.20
CA ALA A 225 9.90 -13.90 -0.98
C ALA A 225 10.21 -15.36 -0.64
N GLU A 226 10.86 -15.62 0.51
CA GLU A 226 11.15 -16.98 0.98
C GLU A 226 9.85 -17.77 1.23
N ASP A 227 8.85 -17.16 1.86
CA ASP A 227 7.55 -17.80 2.08
C ASP A 227 6.84 -18.11 0.75
N ALA A 228 6.92 -17.19 -0.23
CA ALA A 228 6.36 -17.40 -1.56
C ALA A 228 7.03 -18.55 -2.34
N ILE A 229 8.30 -18.85 -2.09
CA ILE A 229 9.02 -19.95 -2.73
C ILE A 229 8.68 -21.29 -2.08
N GLN A 230 8.39 -21.31 -0.77
CA GLN A 230 8.11 -22.53 -0.02
C GLN A 230 6.66 -23.02 -0.16
N THR A 231 5.77 -22.20 -0.68
CA THR A 231 4.34 -22.52 -0.88
C THR A 231 4.08 -23.00 -2.30
#